data_a8336d061218bf4a4b0e93fccb20f7ab
#
_entry.id   a8336d061218bf4a4b0e93fccb20f7ab
#
_cell.length_a   1.000
_cell.length_b   1.000
_cell.length_c   1.000
_cell.angle_alpha   90.00
_cell.angle_beta   90.00
_cell.angle_gamma   90.00
#
_symmetry.space_group_name_H-M   'P 1'
#
loop_
_entity.id
_entity.type
_entity.pdbx_description
1 polymer ?
#
loop_
_entity_poly.entity_id
_entity_poly.type
_entity_poly.pdbx_seq_one_letter_code
_entity_poly.pdbx_strand_id
1 'polypeptide(L)'
;MENAPDLALARKVLAAQPFSALLGTRLTAFGDGEATLELAVRDDLRQQDGHLHGGVLAYAADNALTFAAGTVAGARLLTAGFTIDYLRPARGTLLRAHARVVRAGRSRVVCRCDLSAVDDAGEETLCAVAQGTIAVPEPPVTAARGRVPPPGT
;
A
#
# COMPACT_ATOMS: atom_id res chain seq x y z
N MET A 1 -14.93 20.66 7.08
CA MET A 1 -13.80 19.95 7.73
C MET A 1 -13.65 18.63 7.03
N GLU A 2 -12.69 18.51 6.14
CA GLU A 2 -12.31 17.22 5.62
C GLU A 2 -11.78 16.39 6.80
N ASN A 3 -12.42 15.23 7.01
CA ASN A 3 -11.96 14.31 8.04
C ASN A 3 -10.50 13.94 7.75
N ALA A 4 -9.63 14.23 8.71
CA ALA A 4 -8.28 13.68 8.68
C ALA A 4 -8.35 12.17 8.43
N PRO A 5 -7.46 11.62 7.59
CA PRO A 5 -7.48 10.21 7.28
C PRO A 5 -7.43 9.37 8.57
N ASP A 6 -8.44 8.52 8.72
CA ASP A 6 -8.65 7.76 9.95
C ASP A 6 -7.89 6.43 9.90
N LEU A 7 -6.89 6.28 10.76
CA LEU A 7 -6.13 5.04 10.93
C LEU A 7 -7.05 3.83 11.26
N ALA A 8 -8.10 4.04 12.04
CA ALA A 8 -9.01 2.95 12.39
C ALA A 8 -9.80 2.46 11.16
N LEU A 9 -10.24 3.37 10.31
CA LEU A 9 -10.89 3.02 9.04
C LEU A 9 -9.91 2.34 8.09
N ALA A 10 -8.69 2.86 7.96
CA ALA A 10 -7.66 2.27 7.11
C ALA A 10 -7.28 0.85 7.56
N ARG A 11 -7.23 0.59 8.87
CA ARG A 11 -7.05 -0.77 9.43
C ARG A 11 -8.19 -1.72 9.05
N LYS A 12 -9.44 -1.24 9.01
CA LYS A 12 -10.58 -2.05 8.56
C LYS A 12 -10.47 -2.41 7.08
N VAL A 13 -10.02 -1.47 6.25
CA VAL A 13 -9.76 -1.72 4.82
C VAL A 13 -8.69 -2.79 4.65
N LEU A 14 -7.58 -2.68 5.36
CA LEU A 14 -6.51 -3.69 5.33
C LEU A 14 -7.02 -5.06 5.78
N ALA A 15 -7.76 -5.12 6.88
CA ALA A 15 -8.31 -6.37 7.42
C ALA A 15 -9.32 -7.04 6.49
N ALA A 16 -9.96 -6.29 5.62
CA ALA A 16 -10.89 -6.80 4.61
C ALA A 16 -10.20 -7.40 3.38
N GLN A 17 -8.88 -7.26 3.25
CA GLN A 17 -8.09 -7.86 2.18
C GLN A 17 -7.72 -9.29 2.59
N PRO A 18 -8.26 -10.35 1.94
CA PRO A 18 -7.96 -11.74 2.33
C PRO A 18 -6.47 -12.07 2.28
N PHE A 19 -5.74 -11.54 1.30
CA PHE A 19 -4.30 -11.78 1.16
C PHE A 19 -3.50 -11.12 2.28
N SER A 20 -3.85 -9.91 2.67
CA SER A 20 -3.21 -9.22 3.80
C SER A 20 -3.50 -9.91 5.13
N ALA A 21 -4.71 -10.43 5.30
CA ALA A 21 -5.07 -11.24 6.48
C ALA A 21 -4.27 -12.55 6.52
N LEU A 22 -4.07 -13.21 5.37
CA LEU A 22 -3.23 -14.42 5.27
C LEU A 22 -1.79 -14.16 5.72
N LEU A 23 -1.21 -13.02 5.33
CA LEU A 23 0.15 -12.65 5.69
C LEU A 23 0.26 -12.06 7.10
N GLY A 24 -0.84 -11.71 7.74
CA GLY A 24 -0.85 -11.11 9.07
C GLY A 24 -0.36 -9.67 9.11
N THR A 25 -0.55 -8.94 8.03
CA THR A 25 -0.08 -7.55 7.89
C THR A 25 -0.85 -6.61 8.81
N ARG A 26 -0.14 -5.68 9.42
CA ARG A 26 -0.70 -4.64 10.29
C ARG A 26 -0.37 -3.25 9.74
N LEU A 27 -1.31 -2.33 9.81
CA LEU A 27 -1.11 -0.91 9.52
C LEU A 27 -0.84 -0.20 10.84
N THR A 28 0.39 0.30 11.02
CA THR A 28 0.83 0.91 12.28
C THR A 28 0.78 2.43 12.24
N ALA A 29 0.92 3.04 11.05
CA ALA A 29 0.77 4.48 10.86
C ALA A 29 0.04 4.78 9.54
N PHE A 30 -0.76 5.84 9.55
CA PHE A 30 -1.52 6.29 8.37
C PHE A 30 -1.90 7.75 8.52
N GLY A 31 -1.43 8.62 7.64
CA GLY A 31 -1.76 10.06 7.63
C GLY A 31 -0.64 10.89 7.01
N ASP A 32 -0.95 12.13 6.68
CA ASP A 32 0.01 13.15 6.22
C ASP A 32 0.90 12.72 5.04
N GLY A 33 0.35 11.96 4.11
CA GLY A 33 1.09 11.47 2.96
C GLY A 33 1.96 10.24 3.25
N GLU A 34 1.81 9.61 4.41
CA GLU A 34 2.64 8.48 4.84
C GLU A 34 1.79 7.30 5.33
N ALA A 35 2.33 6.10 5.17
CA ALA A 35 1.77 4.89 5.75
C ALA A 35 2.88 3.91 6.12
N THR A 36 2.69 3.18 7.20
CA THR A 36 3.61 2.13 7.65
C THR A 36 2.86 0.82 7.83
N LEU A 37 3.33 -0.20 7.12
CA LEU A 37 2.88 -1.58 7.27
C LEU A 37 3.97 -2.41 7.95
N GLU A 38 3.54 -3.35 8.77
CA GLU A 38 4.41 -4.31 9.43
C GLU A 38 3.86 -5.72 9.30
N LEU A 39 4.74 -6.68 9.13
CA LEU A 39 4.40 -8.09 9.21
C LEU A 39 5.51 -8.90 9.87
N ALA A 40 5.11 -9.92 10.64
CA ALA A 40 6.05 -10.82 11.28
C ALA A 40 6.76 -11.71 10.25
N VAL A 41 8.04 -11.91 10.44
CA VAL A 41 8.82 -12.86 9.64
C VAL A 41 8.55 -14.27 10.17
N ARG A 42 7.69 -15.00 9.45
CA ARG A 42 7.33 -16.39 9.75
C ARG A 42 8.08 -17.34 8.82
N ASP A 43 8.25 -18.58 9.23
CA ASP A 43 8.96 -19.59 8.42
C ASP A 43 8.29 -19.85 7.06
N ASP A 44 6.97 -19.80 7.01
CA ASP A 44 6.19 -19.97 5.77
C ASP A 44 6.28 -18.79 4.78
N LEU A 45 6.92 -17.69 5.18
CA LEU A 45 7.18 -16.53 4.34
C LEU A 45 8.65 -16.44 3.88
N ARG A 46 9.46 -17.43 4.23
CA ARG A 46 10.88 -17.48 3.88
C ARG A 46 11.10 -18.18 2.54
N GLN A 47 12.17 -17.81 1.86
CA GLN A 47 12.69 -18.60 0.75
C GLN A 47 13.64 -19.72 1.28
N GLN A 48 14.17 -20.55 0.39
CA GLN A 48 14.93 -21.74 0.75
C GLN A 48 16.22 -21.48 1.56
N ASP A 49 16.81 -20.29 1.46
CA ASP A 49 18.05 -19.93 2.19
C ASP A 49 17.77 -19.24 3.54
N GLY A 50 16.51 -19.21 3.97
CA GLY A 50 16.09 -18.81 5.32
C GLY A 50 15.81 -17.32 5.53
N HIS A 51 15.99 -16.46 4.54
CA HIS A 51 15.54 -15.08 4.61
C HIS A 51 14.17 -14.87 3.95
N LEU A 52 13.55 -13.75 4.23
CA LEU A 52 12.20 -13.45 3.76
C LEU A 52 12.13 -13.48 2.23
N HIS A 53 11.10 -14.14 1.68
CA HIS A 53 10.91 -14.21 0.23
C HIS A 53 10.71 -12.82 -0.36
N GLY A 54 11.39 -12.54 -1.49
CA GLY A 54 11.28 -11.25 -2.17
C GLY A 54 9.85 -10.86 -2.55
N GLY A 55 9.00 -11.84 -2.83
CA GLY A 55 7.58 -11.61 -3.09
C GLY A 55 6.82 -11.01 -1.91
N VAL A 56 7.23 -11.31 -0.69
CA VAL A 56 6.64 -10.69 0.52
C VAL A 56 7.04 -9.21 0.62
N LEU A 57 8.29 -8.88 0.30
CA LEU A 57 8.74 -7.49 0.26
C LEU A 57 8.00 -6.71 -0.84
N ALA A 58 7.83 -7.32 -2.02
CA ALA A 58 7.09 -6.70 -3.13
C ALA A 58 5.62 -6.45 -2.76
N TYR A 59 4.96 -7.41 -2.10
CA TYR A 59 3.61 -7.22 -1.56
C TYR A 59 3.55 -6.06 -0.57
N ALA A 60 4.46 -6.03 0.40
CA ALA A 60 4.50 -4.99 1.41
C ALA A 60 4.73 -3.59 0.81
N ALA A 61 5.61 -3.50 -0.19
CA ALA A 61 5.85 -2.27 -0.94
C ALA A 61 4.57 -1.81 -1.66
N ASP A 62 3.95 -2.68 -2.45
CA ASP A 62 2.72 -2.39 -3.20
C ASP A 62 1.63 -1.85 -2.28
N ASN A 63 1.36 -2.56 -1.21
CA ASN A 63 0.30 -2.19 -0.28
C ASN A 63 0.61 -0.90 0.48
N ALA A 64 1.85 -0.73 0.94
CA ALA A 64 2.27 0.50 1.64
C ALA A 64 2.20 1.74 0.73
N LEU A 65 2.63 1.64 -0.53
CA LEU A 65 2.51 2.71 -1.53
C LEU A 65 1.04 3.12 -1.72
N THR A 66 0.14 2.15 -1.81
CA THR A 66 -1.30 2.40 -1.99
C THR A 66 -1.91 3.05 -0.75
N PHE A 67 -1.57 2.59 0.46
CA PHE A 67 -2.05 3.22 1.69
C PHE A 67 -1.51 4.65 1.86
N ALA A 68 -0.23 4.91 1.54
CA ALA A 68 0.31 6.27 1.56
C ALA A 68 -0.46 7.19 0.60
N ALA A 69 -0.72 6.74 -0.63
CA ALA A 69 -1.54 7.47 -1.58
C ALA A 69 -2.96 7.71 -1.05
N GLY A 70 -3.51 6.75 -0.32
CA GLY A 70 -4.85 6.83 0.30
C GLY A 70 -5.00 7.97 1.30
N THR A 71 -3.90 8.40 1.93
CA THR A 71 -3.94 9.54 2.87
C THR A 71 -4.25 10.87 2.20
N VAL A 72 -3.99 10.99 0.88
CA VAL A 72 -4.16 12.24 0.12
C VAL A 72 -5.20 12.13 -1.00
N ALA A 73 -5.52 10.93 -1.46
CA ALA A 73 -6.39 10.73 -2.63
C ALA A 73 -7.64 9.88 -2.33
N GLY A 74 -7.84 9.47 -1.08
CA GLY A 74 -9.01 8.68 -0.66
C GLY A 74 -8.88 7.19 -0.93
N ALA A 75 -9.98 6.45 -0.78
CA ALA A 75 -9.95 4.98 -0.72
C ALA A 75 -10.05 4.27 -2.08
N ARG A 76 -10.42 4.98 -3.15
CA ARG A 76 -10.60 4.38 -4.48
C ARG A 76 -9.33 4.48 -5.30
N LEU A 77 -8.43 3.54 -5.08
CA LEU A 77 -7.09 3.55 -5.67
C LEU A 77 -6.76 2.20 -6.28
N LEU A 78 -5.92 2.22 -7.31
CA LEU A 78 -5.36 1.02 -7.91
C LEU A 78 -3.87 1.26 -8.19
N THR A 79 -3.04 0.30 -7.86
CA THR A 79 -1.63 0.32 -8.25
C THR A 79 -1.51 0.25 -9.76
N ALA A 80 -0.91 1.28 -10.37
CA ALA A 80 -0.60 1.26 -11.80
C ALA A 80 0.70 0.50 -12.09
N GLY A 81 1.66 0.58 -11.18
CA GLY A 81 2.92 -0.14 -11.26
C GLY A 81 3.94 0.39 -10.28
N PHE A 82 4.95 -0.41 -10.00
CA PHE A 82 6.08 0.00 -9.19
C PHE A 82 7.33 -0.78 -9.56
N THR A 83 8.48 -0.22 -9.20
CA THR A 83 9.77 -0.90 -9.25
C THR A 83 10.27 -1.10 -7.83
N ILE A 84 10.96 -2.21 -7.61
CA ILE A 84 11.60 -2.53 -6.34
C ILE A 84 13.03 -2.97 -6.60
N ASP A 85 13.96 -2.45 -5.79
CA ASP A 85 15.35 -2.86 -5.77
C ASP A 85 15.65 -3.52 -4.44
N TYR A 86 16.10 -4.77 -4.49
CA TYR A 86 16.51 -5.53 -3.33
C TYR A 86 17.99 -5.24 -3.06
N LEU A 87 18.28 -4.68 -1.88
CA LEU A 87 19.62 -4.24 -1.51
C LEU A 87 20.39 -5.32 -0.76
N ARG A 88 19.69 -6.09 0.06
CA ARG A 88 20.25 -7.18 0.88
C ARG A 88 19.15 -8.11 1.38
N PRO A 89 19.51 -9.35 1.79
CA PRO A 89 18.54 -10.27 2.36
C PRO A 89 17.83 -9.70 3.59
N ALA A 90 16.52 -9.82 3.64
CA ALA A 90 15.72 -9.41 4.79
C ALA A 90 15.78 -10.49 5.86
N ARG A 91 16.50 -10.20 6.94
CA ARG A 91 16.67 -11.05 8.13
C ARG A 91 16.19 -10.30 9.35
N GLY A 92 15.57 -10.99 10.28
CA GLY A 92 15.01 -10.39 11.48
C GLY A 92 13.69 -11.03 11.84
N THR A 93 12.94 -10.38 12.71
CA THR A 93 11.66 -10.89 13.22
C THR A 93 10.45 -10.14 12.68
N LEU A 94 10.69 -8.94 12.13
CA LEU A 94 9.66 -8.06 11.61
C LEU A 94 10.12 -7.42 10.29
N LEU A 95 9.25 -7.34 9.31
CA LEU A 95 9.40 -6.50 8.13
C LEU A 95 8.58 -5.22 8.34
N ARG A 96 9.21 -4.08 8.12
CA ARG A 96 8.55 -2.76 8.13
C ARG A 96 8.64 -2.12 6.76
N ALA A 97 7.50 -1.77 6.19
CA ALA A 97 7.39 -1.02 4.94
C ALA A 97 6.84 0.38 5.24
N HIS A 98 7.69 1.38 5.08
CA HIS A 98 7.33 2.78 5.28
C HIS A 98 7.25 3.49 3.93
N ALA A 99 6.06 3.91 3.55
CA ALA A 99 5.80 4.61 2.30
C ALA A 99 5.44 6.08 2.52
N ARG A 100 5.83 6.91 1.58
CA ARG A 100 5.49 8.33 1.55
C ARG A 100 5.14 8.81 0.15
N VAL A 101 4.22 9.75 0.08
CA VAL A 101 3.87 10.44 -1.16
C VAL A 101 5.04 11.33 -1.59
N VAL A 102 5.45 11.20 -2.84
CA VAL A 102 6.41 12.09 -3.50
C VAL A 102 5.66 13.25 -4.16
N ARG A 103 4.59 12.92 -4.90
CA ARG A 103 3.73 13.90 -5.56
C ARG A 103 2.34 13.34 -5.75
N ALA A 104 1.34 14.12 -5.37
CA ALA A 104 -0.06 13.84 -5.65
C ALA A 104 -0.57 14.73 -6.79
N GLY A 105 -1.06 14.08 -7.86
CA GLY A 105 -1.78 14.71 -8.96
C GLY A 105 -3.24 14.30 -8.96
N ARG A 106 -4.02 14.82 -9.89
CA ARG A 106 -5.46 14.54 -9.99
C ARG A 106 -5.78 13.07 -10.30
N SER A 107 -5.02 12.43 -11.17
CA SER A 107 -5.27 11.07 -11.64
C SER A 107 -4.20 10.07 -11.19
N ARG A 108 -3.10 10.54 -10.60
CA ARG A 108 -1.96 9.71 -10.20
C ARG A 108 -1.28 10.27 -8.96
N VAL A 109 -0.84 9.35 -8.10
CA VAL A 109 0.01 9.65 -6.95
C VAL A 109 1.28 8.84 -7.09
N VAL A 110 2.43 9.51 -7.04
CA VAL A 110 3.75 8.84 -7.01
C VAL A 110 4.20 8.74 -5.56
N CYS A 111 4.58 7.53 -5.15
CA CYS A 111 5.02 7.23 -3.79
C CYS A 111 6.36 6.50 -3.80
N ARG A 112 7.08 6.60 -2.69
CA ARG A 112 8.28 5.81 -2.36
C ARG A 112 8.06 4.98 -1.13
N CYS A 113 8.76 3.84 -1.06
CA CYS A 113 8.70 2.95 0.09
C CYS A 113 10.10 2.45 0.44
N ASP A 114 10.46 2.55 1.70
CA ASP A 114 11.63 1.91 2.29
C ASP A 114 11.17 0.66 3.04
N LEU A 115 11.83 -0.47 2.77
CA LEU A 115 11.54 -1.75 3.42
C LEU A 115 12.73 -2.17 4.28
N SER A 116 12.49 -2.28 5.57
CA SER A 116 13.52 -2.62 6.55
C SER A 116 13.17 -3.88 7.30
N ALA A 117 14.17 -4.74 7.53
CA ALA A 117 14.08 -5.81 8.50
C ALA A 117 14.41 -5.27 9.90
N VAL A 118 13.62 -5.66 10.88
CA VAL A 118 13.80 -5.27 12.28
C VAL A 118 14.18 -6.52 13.07
N ASP A 119 15.26 -6.45 13.83
CA ASP A 119 15.72 -7.54 14.66
C ASP A 119 15.08 -7.54 16.07
N ASP A 120 15.45 -8.51 16.91
CA ASP A 120 14.92 -8.63 18.27
C ASP A 120 15.30 -7.46 19.18
N ALA A 121 16.38 -6.75 18.86
CA ALA A 121 16.81 -5.55 19.58
C ALA A 121 16.11 -4.27 19.08
N GLY A 122 15.27 -4.38 18.04
CA GLY A 122 14.59 -3.26 17.42
C GLY A 122 15.45 -2.48 16.43
N GLU A 123 16.61 -2.99 16.06
CA GLU A 123 17.49 -2.37 15.07
C GLU A 123 16.95 -2.62 13.65
N GLU A 124 16.89 -1.57 12.84
CA GLU A 124 16.40 -1.61 11.47
C GLU A 124 17.55 -1.70 10.48
N THR A 125 17.40 -2.61 9.51
CA THR A 125 18.31 -2.72 8.36
C THR A 125 17.52 -2.55 7.08
N LEU A 126 17.84 -1.52 6.29
CA LEU A 126 17.20 -1.29 4.99
C LEU A 126 17.51 -2.44 4.05
N CYS A 127 16.49 -3.13 3.57
CA CYS A 127 16.61 -4.31 2.72
C CYS A 127 16.18 -4.09 1.28
N ALA A 128 15.23 -3.18 1.05
CA ALA A 128 14.75 -2.86 -0.29
C ALA A 128 14.20 -1.45 -0.34
N VAL A 129 14.18 -0.88 -1.53
CA VAL A 129 13.52 0.40 -1.83
C VAL A 129 12.59 0.23 -3.02
N ALA A 130 11.46 0.91 -3.00
CA ALA A 130 10.49 0.88 -4.08
C ALA A 130 9.99 2.28 -4.42
N GLN A 131 9.58 2.45 -5.67
CA GLN A 131 8.87 3.64 -6.11
C GLN A 131 7.77 3.23 -7.09
N GLY A 132 6.60 3.79 -6.94
CA GLY A 132 5.48 3.42 -7.78
C GLY A 132 4.48 4.52 -8.00
N THR A 133 3.57 4.23 -8.93
CA THR A 133 2.46 5.09 -9.31
C THR A 133 1.15 4.43 -8.93
N ILE A 134 0.34 5.16 -8.20
CA ILE A 134 -1.00 4.75 -7.81
C ILE A 134 -2.00 5.55 -8.64
N ALA A 135 -2.86 4.86 -9.36
CA ALA A 135 -3.92 5.48 -10.14
C ALA A 135 -5.09 5.88 -9.24
N VAL A 136 -5.61 7.07 -9.48
CA VAL A 136 -6.85 7.56 -8.88
C VAL A 136 -7.93 7.48 -9.97
N PRO A 137 -8.77 6.42 -10.00
CA PRO A 137 -9.78 6.27 -11.03
C PRO A 137 -10.79 7.40 -10.98
N GLU A 138 -11.21 7.88 -12.14
CA GLU A 138 -12.33 8.80 -12.22
C GLU A 138 -13.60 8.12 -11.71
N PRO A 139 -14.51 8.86 -11.04
CA PRO A 139 -15.81 8.31 -10.69
C PRO A 139 -16.52 7.83 -11.96
N PRO A 140 -17.28 6.71 -11.91
CA PRO A 140 -17.99 6.23 -13.07
C PRO A 140 -18.90 7.35 -13.60
N VAL A 141 -18.79 7.62 -14.90
CA VAL A 141 -19.71 8.53 -15.58
C VAL A 141 -21.10 7.93 -15.41
N THR A 142 -21.93 8.56 -14.59
CA THR A 142 -23.37 8.23 -14.56
C THR A 142 -23.89 8.49 -15.96
N ALA A 143 -24.24 7.42 -16.68
CA ALA A 143 -24.91 7.54 -17.96
C ALA A 143 -26.11 8.48 -17.77
N ALA A 144 -26.06 9.66 -18.40
CA ALA A 144 -27.21 10.53 -18.46
C ALA A 144 -28.37 9.70 -18.99
N ARG A 145 -29.42 9.52 -18.19
CA ARG A 145 -30.64 8.84 -18.64
C ARG A 145 -31.05 9.56 -19.92
N GLY A 146 -30.91 8.84 -21.04
CA GLY A 146 -31.33 9.34 -22.33
C GLY A 146 -32.76 9.83 -22.20
N ARG A 147 -33.01 11.09 -22.49
CA ARG A 147 -34.37 11.59 -22.72
C ARG A 147 -34.96 10.73 -23.84
N VAL A 148 -35.95 9.93 -23.48
CA VAL A 148 -36.84 9.31 -24.46
C VAL A 148 -37.55 10.47 -25.17
N PRO A 149 -37.41 10.62 -26.50
CA PRO A 149 -38.17 11.63 -27.21
C PRO A 149 -39.67 11.30 -27.10
N PRO A 150 -40.56 12.30 -27.00
CA PRO A 150 -41.98 12.05 -26.96
C PRO A 150 -42.45 11.40 -28.25
N PRO A 151 -43.47 10.52 -28.23
CA PRO A 151 -43.99 9.90 -29.42
C PRO A 151 -44.57 11.01 -30.34
N GLY A 152 -44.11 11.01 -31.57
CA GLY A 152 -44.58 11.95 -32.59
C GLY A 152 -46.08 11.78 -32.86
N THR A 153 -46.78 12.89 -32.94
CA THR A 153 -48.11 13.04 -33.48
C THR A 153 -48.15 12.86 -34.98
#